data_71993d29c975c2225bb970c8840b7c78
#
_entry.id   71993d29c975c2225bb970c8840b7c78
#
_cell.length_a   1.000
_cell.length_b   1.000
_cell.length_c   1.000
_cell.angle_alpha   90.00
_cell.angle_beta   90.00
_cell.angle_gamma   90.00
#
_symmetry.space_group_name_H-M   'P 1'
#
loop_
_entity.id
_entity.type
_entity.pdbx_description
1 polymer ?
#
loop_
_entity_poly.entity_id
_entity_poly.type
_entity_poly.pdbx_seq_one_letter_code
_entity_poly.pdbx_strand_id
1 'polypeptide(L)'
;MKIAYYTIRFHTPAFLGSAEQGGQWRAPPFKAQLRQWWRMVFAATHDFKPDVRVMRREEGRLFGHAWLGDDVDECGAPVPARKSLVRMRLGEWASGQMTSWTASKHRVSHPEVRQAVASDLYMGFGPLLLPSGSNNPVLKSGAAIQAGESTRYSLAYPEEHSQMIETALALMNRFGTVGGRSRNGWGSFT
;
A
#
# COMPACT_ATOMS: atom_id res chain seq x y z
N MET A 1 2.66 -18.49 -16.73
CA MET A 1 2.29 -17.85 -15.44
C MET A 1 3.22 -18.37 -14.37
N LYS A 2 4.00 -17.49 -13.74
CA LYS A 2 4.80 -17.76 -12.55
C LYS A 2 3.96 -17.52 -11.29
N ILE A 3 4.12 -18.37 -10.29
CA ILE A 3 3.47 -18.21 -8.98
C ILE A 3 4.57 -18.13 -7.93
N ALA A 4 4.52 -17.10 -7.10
CA ALA A 4 5.46 -16.89 -6.01
C ALA A 4 4.71 -16.71 -4.68
N TYR A 5 5.34 -17.17 -3.60
CA TYR A 5 4.80 -17.11 -2.24
C TYR A 5 5.79 -16.36 -1.35
N TYR A 6 5.25 -15.42 -0.59
CA TYR A 6 5.99 -14.60 0.36
C TYR A 6 5.26 -14.58 1.70
N THR A 7 5.90 -14.06 2.71
CA THR A 7 5.28 -13.67 3.97
C THR A 7 5.43 -12.17 4.12
N ILE A 8 4.33 -11.45 4.25
CA ILE A 8 4.37 -10.03 4.63
C ILE A 8 4.36 -9.96 6.15
N ARG A 9 5.29 -9.18 6.72
CA ARG A 9 5.35 -8.87 8.14
C ARG A 9 5.47 -7.38 8.34
N PHE A 10 4.62 -6.80 9.20
CA PHE A 10 4.70 -5.38 9.54
C PHE A 10 5.75 -5.09 10.61
N HIS A 11 6.51 -4.02 10.41
CA HIS A 11 7.48 -3.51 11.39
C HIS A 11 6.90 -2.35 12.19
N THR A 12 5.99 -1.59 11.60
CA THR A 12 5.23 -0.52 12.25
C THR A 12 3.75 -0.76 12.08
N PRO A 13 2.89 -0.28 12.99
CA PRO A 13 1.44 -0.40 12.83
C PRO A 13 0.95 0.10 11.47
N ALA A 14 -0.04 -0.60 10.90
CA ALA A 14 -0.61 -0.23 9.61
C ALA A 14 -2.10 0.10 9.73
N PHE A 15 -2.47 1.26 9.21
CA PHE A 15 -3.84 1.74 9.19
C PHE A 15 -4.48 1.43 7.84
N LEU A 16 -4.88 0.17 7.65
CA LEU A 16 -5.52 -0.32 6.43
C LEU A 16 -7.04 -0.21 6.56
N GLY A 17 -7.63 0.82 5.97
CA GLY A 17 -9.08 0.99 6.01
C GLY A 17 -9.84 -0.07 5.20
N SER A 18 -10.95 -0.60 5.75
CA SER A 18 -11.96 -1.40 5.03
C SER A 18 -13.11 -0.52 4.53
N ALA A 19 -14.12 -1.12 3.89
CA ALA A 19 -15.35 -0.43 3.51
C ALA A 19 -16.11 0.11 4.74
N GLU A 20 -16.06 -0.63 5.85
CA GLU A 20 -16.62 -0.28 7.15
C GLU A 20 -15.67 0.62 7.97
N GLN A 21 -14.60 1.11 7.37
CA GLN A 21 -13.55 1.90 8.00
C GLN A 21 -12.82 1.19 9.17
N GLY A 22 -12.92 -0.12 9.25
CA GLY A 22 -12.16 -0.95 10.18
C GLY A 22 -10.72 -1.18 9.69
N GLY A 23 -9.78 -1.40 10.61
CA GLY A 23 -8.41 -1.83 10.27
C GLY A 23 -8.38 -3.31 9.92
N GLN A 24 -8.16 -3.64 8.64
CA GLN A 24 -8.28 -5.01 8.12
C GLN A 24 -7.18 -5.35 7.13
N TRP A 25 -6.70 -6.59 7.17
CA TRP A 25 -5.88 -7.16 6.12
C TRP A 25 -6.64 -7.17 4.79
N ARG A 26 -6.06 -6.58 3.74
CA ARG A 26 -6.68 -6.48 2.41
C ARG A 26 -5.62 -6.34 1.31
N ALA A 27 -5.87 -6.96 0.16
CA ALA A 27 -4.93 -6.99 -0.95
C ALA A 27 -4.76 -5.65 -1.72
N PRO A 28 -5.79 -4.78 -1.89
CA PRO A 28 -5.67 -3.59 -2.72
C PRO A 28 -4.52 -2.64 -2.39
N PRO A 29 -4.18 -2.34 -1.11
CA PRO A 29 -3.04 -1.50 -0.78
C PRO A 29 -1.70 -2.05 -1.28
N PHE A 30 -1.50 -3.36 -1.19
CA PHE A 30 -0.29 -4.03 -1.68
C PHE A 30 -0.23 -4.02 -3.21
N LYS A 31 -1.38 -4.19 -3.88
CA LYS A 31 -1.45 -4.04 -5.34
C LYS A 31 -1.09 -2.63 -5.79
N ALA A 32 -1.56 -1.62 -5.07
CA ALA A 32 -1.25 -0.22 -5.36
C ALA A 32 0.26 0.06 -5.19
N GLN A 33 0.87 -0.47 -4.13
CA GLN A 33 2.32 -0.37 -3.90
C GLN A 33 3.11 -1.07 -5.01
N LEU A 34 2.78 -2.30 -5.35
CA LEU A 34 3.46 -3.04 -6.41
C LEU A 34 3.38 -2.29 -7.76
N ARG A 35 2.23 -1.73 -8.10
CA ARG A 35 2.06 -0.89 -9.30
C ARG A 35 2.96 0.33 -9.26
N GLN A 36 3.09 0.98 -8.11
CA GLN A 36 3.93 2.16 -7.96
C GLN A 36 5.41 1.83 -8.16
N TRP A 37 5.89 0.75 -7.55
CA TRP A 37 7.27 0.29 -7.72
C TRP A 37 7.52 -0.22 -9.14
N TRP A 38 6.54 -0.86 -9.76
CA TRP A 38 6.63 -1.24 -11.16
C TRP A 38 6.82 -0.02 -12.08
N ARG A 39 6.12 1.09 -11.83
CA ARG A 39 6.34 2.35 -12.58
C ARG A 39 7.77 2.87 -12.41
N MET A 40 8.35 2.75 -11.23
CA MET A 40 9.74 3.15 -11.00
C MET A 40 10.71 2.28 -11.80
N VAL A 41 10.49 0.96 -11.83
CA VAL A 41 11.28 0.03 -12.63
C VAL A 41 11.11 0.33 -14.13
N PHE A 42 9.88 0.53 -14.58
CA PHE A 42 9.60 0.91 -15.97
C PHE A 42 10.30 2.24 -16.34
N ALA A 43 10.25 3.24 -15.48
CA ALA A 43 10.95 4.50 -15.73
C ALA A 43 12.47 4.30 -15.80
N ALA A 44 13.04 3.45 -14.97
CA ALA A 44 14.48 3.15 -15.00
C ALA A 44 14.92 2.50 -16.32
N THR A 45 14.09 1.65 -16.94
CA THR A 45 14.38 1.08 -18.25
C THR A 45 14.30 2.09 -19.41
N HIS A 46 13.88 3.31 -19.13
CA HIS A 46 13.75 4.43 -20.07
C HIS A 46 14.56 5.67 -19.60
N ASP A 47 15.67 5.47 -18.88
CA ASP A 47 16.53 6.52 -18.36
C ASP A 47 15.77 7.59 -17.54
N PHE A 48 14.73 7.18 -16.82
CA PHE A 48 13.81 8.04 -16.07
C PHE A 48 13.10 9.12 -16.92
N LYS A 49 12.98 8.89 -18.22
CA LYS A 49 12.26 9.75 -19.16
C LYS A 49 11.21 8.97 -19.95
N PRO A 50 10.35 8.16 -19.28
CA PRO A 50 9.37 7.36 -19.99
C PRO A 50 8.32 8.24 -20.68
N ASP A 51 7.82 7.81 -21.83
CA ASP A 51 6.54 8.30 -22.32
C ASP A 51 5.43 7.85 -21.36
N VAL A 52 4.77 8.82 -20.72
CA VAL A 52 3.75 8.57 -19.71
C VAL A 52 2.54 7.83 -20.30
N ARG A 53 2.20 8.05 -21.56
CA ARG A 53 1.10 7.36 -22.23
C ARG A 53 1.44 5.89 -22.44
N VAL A 54 2.66 5.61 -22.91
CA VAL A 54 3.16 4.24 -23.07
C VAL A 54 3.19 3.52 -21.72
N MET A 55 3.80 4.14 -20.69
CA MET A 55 3.85 3.56 -19.33
C MET A 55 2.44 3.24 -18.81
N ARG A 56 1.49 4.17 -18.94
CA ARG A 56 0.10 3.98 -18.51
C ARG A 56 -0.59 2.83 -19.23
N ARG A 57 -0.36 2.70 -20.54
CA ARG A 57 -0.92 1.61 -21.34
C ARG A 57 -0.34 0.26 -20.93
N GLU A 58 0.98 0.14 -20.81
CA GLU A 58 1.64 -1.10 -20.38
C GLU A 58 1.25 -1.48 -18.94
N GLU A 59 1.16 -0.52 -18.02
CA GLU A 59 0.63 -0.74 -16.69
C GLU A 59 -0.82 -1.27 -16.75
N GLY A 60 -1.66 -0.66 -17.58
CA GLY A 60 -3.05 -1.07 -17.76
C GLY A 60 -3.18 -2.48 -18.30
N ARG A 61 -2.36 -2.88 -19.25
CA ARG A 61 -2.31 -4.24 -19.81
C ARG A 61 -1.91 -5.27 -18.77
N LEU A 62 -0.96 -4.93 -17.92
CA LEU A 62 -0.44 -5.85 -16.90
C LEU A 62 -1.33 -5.92 -15.64
N PHE A 63 -1.70 -4.78 -15.07
CA PHE A 63 -2.44 -4.70 -13.82
C PHE A 63 -3.96 -4.55 -13.97
N GLY A 64 -4.42 -4.48 -15.20
CA GLY A 64 -5.82 -4.22 -15.53
C GLY A 64 -6.19 -2.75 -15.47
N HIS A 65 -7.18 -2.39 -16.26
CA HIS A 65 -7.72 -1.04 -16.31
C HIS A 65 -9.23 -1.07 -16.59
N ALA A 66 -9.88 0.06 -16.34
CA ALA A 66 -11.18 0.43 -16.87
C ALA A 66 -11.04 1.82 -17.52
N TRP A 67 -11.57 1.97 -18.76
CA TRP A 67 -11.61 3.24 -19.46
C TRP A 67 -10.23 3.83 -19.83
N LEU A 68 -9.29 2.98 -20.28
CA LEU A 68 -8.05 3.44 -20.89
C LEU A 68 -8.29 3.68 -22.38
N GLY A 69 -8.41 4.93 -22.79
CA GLY A 69 -8.90 5.32 -24.12
C GLY A 69 -7.94 5.03 -25.27
N ASP A 70 -6.68 4.68 -24.97
CA ASP A 70 -5.63 4.38 -25.95
C ASP A 70 -5.23 2.89 -25.95
N ASP A 71 -5.97 2.03 -25.25
CA ASP A 71 -5.78 0.59 -25.34
C ASP A 71 -6.62 0.02 -26.49
N VAL A 72 -5.94 -0.71 -27.40
CA VAL A 72 -6.55 -1.37 -28.55
C VAL A 72 -6.15 -2.84 -28.58
N ASP A 73 -6.99 -3.66 -29.17
CA ASP A 73 -6.71 -5.08 -29.44
C ASP A 73 -5.81 -5.25 -30.70
N GLU A 74 -5.58 -6.48 -31.10
CA GLU A 74 -4.77 -6.84 -32.26
C GLU A 74 -5.37 -6.34 -33.58
N CYS A 75 -6.68 -6.09 -33.63
CA CYS A 75 -7.40 -5.56 -34.76
C CYS A 75 -7.51 -4.02 -34.77
N GLY A 76 -6.95 -3.35 -33.75
CA GLY A 76 -7.04 -1.90 -33.57
C GLY A 76 -8.36 -1.41 -32.95
N ALA A 77 -9.24 -2.31 -32.50
CA ALA A 77 -10.49 -1.94 -31.86
C ALA A 77 -10.24 -1.52 -30.38
N PRO A 78 -10.93 -0.47 -29.89
CA PRO A 78 -10.78 -0.01 -28.50
C PRO A 78 -11.12 -1.10 -27.47
N VAL A 79 -10.26 -1.26 -26.47
CA VAL A 79 -10.49 -2.17 -25.33
C VAL A 79 -10.84 -1.35 -24.10
N PRO A 80 -12.13 -1.24 -23.74
CA PRO A 80 -12.57 -0.35 -22.66
C PRO A 80 -12.15 -0.82 -21.26
N ALA A 81 -11.88 -2.12 -21.09
CA ALA A 81 -11.46 -2.69 -19.80
C ALA A 81 -10.64 -3.97 -19.98
N ARG A 82 -9.61 -4.13 -19.16
CA ARG A 82 -8.81 -5.37 -19.07
C ARG A 82 -8.77 -5.91 -17.67
N LYS A 83 -8.90 -7.21 -17.53
CA LYS A 83 -8.62 -7.91 -16.27
C LYS A 83 -7.11 -7.89 -16.00
N SER A 84 -6.76 -7.74 -14.72
CA SER A 84 -5.36 -7.84 -14.28
C SER A 84 -4.77 -9.22 -14.59
N LEU A 85 -3.61 -9.23 -15.23
CA LEU A 85 -2.79 -10.43 -15.39
C LEU A 85 -2.03 -10.76 -14.10
N VAL A 86 -1.73 -9.72 -13.28
CA VAL A 86 -1.15 -9.89 -11.95
C VAL A 86 -2.28 -10.20 -10.97
N ARG A 87 -2.24 -11.39 -10.40
CA ARG A 87 -3.20 -11.88 -9.40
C ARG A 87 -2.54 -11.94 -8.05
N MET A 88 -3.24 -11.50 -7.02
CA MET A 88 -2.71 -11.31 -5.68
C MET A 88 -3.70 -11.83 -4.64
N ARG A 89 -3.18 -12.55 -3.65
CA ARG A 89 -3.98 -13.08 -2.54
C ARG A 89 -3.21 -12.97 -1.23
N LEU A 90 -3.89 -12.50 -0.20
CA LEU A 90 -3.44 -12.63 1.19
C LEU A 90 -4.01 -13.91 1.81
N GLY A 91 -3.29 -14.48 2.77
CA GLY A 91 -3.73 -15.63 3.53
C GLY A 91 -4.89 -15.30 4.48
N GLU A 92 -4.98 -14.05 4.90
CA GLU A 92 -5.98 -13.56 5.84
C GLU A 92 -6.70 -12.32 5.33
N TRP A 93 -7.94 -12.16 5.79
CA TRP A 93 -8.80 -10.99 5.60
C TRP A 93 -9.39 -10.53 6.94
N ALA A 94 -8.74 -10.90 8.04
CA ALA A 94 -9.16 -10.57 9.38
C ALA A 94 -8.85 -9.11 9.74
N SER A 95 -9.55 -8.61 10.75
CA SER A 95 -9.19 -7.35 11.39
C SER A 95 -7.81 -7.46 12.04
N GLY A 96 -7.08 -6.34 12.11
CA GLY A 96 -5.81 -6.27 12.81
C GLY A 96 -5.99 -6.51 14.31
N GLN A 97 -4.94 -6.96 14.95
CA GLN A 97 -4.96 -7.33 16.37
C GLN A 97 -4.86 -6.12 17.32
N MET A 98 -4.41 -4.96 16.81
CA MET A 98 -4.32 -3.75 17.61
C MET A 98 -5.70 -3.10 17.74
N THR A 99 -6.28 -3.17 18.94
CA THR A 99 -7.62 -2.59 19.25
C THR A 99 -7.55 -1.38 20.16
N SER A 100 -6.36 -1.07 20.71
CA SER A 100 -6.11 0.09 21.57
C SER A 100 -4.80 0.75 21.20
N TRP A 101 -4.60 1.99 21.62
CA TRP A 101 -3.38 2.74 21.39
C TRP A 101 -2.79 3.23 22.71
N THR A 102 -1.50 3.02 22.89
CA THR A 102 -0.75 3.58 24.02
C THR A 102 0.08 4.75 23.51
N ALA A 103 -0.18 5.95 24.02
CA ALA A 103 0.51 7.16 23.61
C ALA A 103 2.00 7.10 23.87
N SER A 104 2.79 7.62 22.96
CA SER A 104 4.22 7.86 23.14
C SER A 104 4.44 8.84 24.30
N LYS A 105 5.48 8.60 25.08
CA LYS A 105 5.97 9.54 26.11
C LYS A 105 6.69 10.75 25.48
N HIS A 106 7.19 10.60 24.25
CA HIS A 106 7.84 11.70 23.53
C HIS A 106 6.80 12.72 23.07
N ARG A 107 7.10 13.99 23.34
CA ARG A 107 6.24 15.11 22.97
C ARG A 107 6.92 15.95 21.91
N VAL A 108 6.16 16.45 20.97
CA VAL A 108 6.62 17.38 19.92
C VAL A 108 5.82 18.65 19.98
N SER A 109 6.49 19.79 19.72
CA SER A 109 5.88 21.09 19.56
C SER A 109 5.96 21.49 18.09
N HIS A 110 4.93 22.15 17.60
CA HIS A 110 4.91 22.75 16.28
C HIS A 110 4.31 24.14 16.37
N PRO A 111 4.78 25.14 15.60
CA PRO A 111 4.28 26.52 15.68
C PRO A 111 2.76 26.65 15.53
N GLU A 112 2.15 25.76 14.74
CA GLU A 112 0.69 25.74 14.52
C GLU A 112 -0.09 24.93 15.57
N VAL A 113 0.59 24.25 16.48
CA VAL A 113 -0.04 23.44 17.54
C VAL A 113 0.20 24.11 18.88
N ARG A 114 -0.89 24.61 19.51
CA ARG A 114 -0.82 25.41 20.73
C ARG A 114 -0.19 24.67 21.92
N GLN A 115 -0.22 23.34 21.92
CA GLN A 115 0.30 22.50 23.00
C GLN A 115 1.18 21.40 22.45
N ALA A 116 2.21 20.98 23.17
CA ALA A 116 2.99 19.82 22.82
C ALA A 116 2.10 18.56 22.83
N VAL A 117 2.15 17.79 21.75
CA VAL A 117 1.38 16.57 21.55
C VAL A 117 2.29 15.34 21.54
N ALA A 118 1.75 14.15 21.77
CA ALA A 118 2.51 12.91 21.62
C ALA A 118 3.03 12.77 20.19
N SER A 119 4.26 12.34 20.01
CA SER A 119 4.92 12.25 18.70
C SER A 119 4.20 11.31 17.74
N ASP A 120 3.66 10.21 18.25
CA ASP A 120 2.85 9.25 17.50
C ASP A 120 1.54 9.86 17.01
N LEU A 121 0.85 10.66 17.84
CA LEU A 121 -0.33 11.40 17.44
C LEU A 121 0.02 12.41 16.35
N TYR A 122 1.14 13.13 16.47
CA TYR A 122 1.57 14.10 15.47
C TYR A 122 1.81 13.43 14.10
N MET A 123 2.52 12.31 14.09
CA MET A 123 2.80 11.58 12.86
C MET A 123 1.61 10.75 12.35
N GLY A 124 0.71 10.34 13.23
CA GLY A 124 -0.42 9.45 12.94
C GLY A 124 -1.78 10.16 12.90
N PHE A 125 -1.83 11.49 12.97
CA PHE A 125 -3.09 12.24 13.00
C PHE A 125 -3.99 11.92 11.79
N GLY A 126 -5.24 11.59 12.09
CA GLY A 126 -6.23 11.07 11.14
C GLY A 126 -6.59 9.63 11.49
N PRO A 127 -5.72 8.63 11.29
CA PRO A 127 -5.88 7.29 11.88
C PRO A 127 -5.86 7.27 13.42
N LEU A 128 -5.07 8.16 14.03
CA LEU A 128 -5.10 8.43 15.46
C LEU A 128 -5.86 9.72 15.72
N LEU A 129 -6.72 9.71 16.71
CA LEU A 129 -7.50 10.86 17.16
C LEU A 129 -7.23 11.14 18.63
N LEU A 130 -7.32 12.42 19.02
CA LEU A 130 -7.34 12.84 20.40
C LEU A 130 -8.78 13.21 20.78
N PRO A 131 -9.48 12.39 21.57
CA PRO A 131 -10.82 12.73 22.03
C PRO A 131 -10.82 14.01 22.84
N SER A 132 -11.92 14.79 22.77
CA SER A 132 -12.07 16.00 23.55
C SER A 132 -11.95 15.71 25.05
N GLY A 133 -11.12 16.49 25.74
CA GLY A 133 -10.85 16.31 27.17
C GLY A 133 -9.91 15.15 27.53
N SER A 134 -9.36 14.45 26.54
CA SER A 134 -8.39 13.37 26.74
C SER A 134 -6.98 13.79 26.34
N ASN A 135 -5.98 13.27 27.08
CA ASN A 135 -4.57 13.40 26.71
C ASN A 135 -4.05 12.14 26.00
N ASN A 136 -4.88 11.12 25.84
CA ASN A 136 -4.51 9.84 25.23
C ASN A 136 -5.15 9.71 23.85
N PRO A 137 -4.35 9.51 22.78
CA PRO A 137 -4.88 9.22 21.46
C PRO A 137 -5.56 7.85 21.43
N VAL A 138 -6.53 7.73 20.53
CA VAL A 138 -7.25 6.49 20.25
C VAL A 138 -7.23 6.17 18.76
N LEU A 139 -7.42 4.91 18.41
CA LEU A 139 -7.63 4.51 17.02
C LEU A 139 -8.96 5.07 16.53
N LYS A 140 -8.96 5.75 15.37
CA LYS A 140 -10.18 6.19 14.70
C LYS A 140 -11.04 5.00 14.27
N SER A 141 -10.39 3.97 13.74
CA SER A 141 -11.00 2.68 13.40
C SER A 141 -10.95 1.77 14.62
N GLY A 142 -11.88 0.81 14.70
CA GLY A 142 -11.93 -0.14 15.83
C GLY A 142 -10.70 -1.06 15.96
N ALA A 143 -9.87 -1.13 14.90
CA ALA A 143 -8.62 -1.89 14.89
C ALA A 143 -7.57 -1.29 13.94
N ALA A 144 -6.32 -1.73 14.10
CA ALA A 144 -5.21 -1.53 13.16
C ALA A 144 -4.38 -2.81 13.10
N ILE A 145 -3.60 -2.98 12.04
CA ILE A 145 -2.63 -4.08 11.98
C ILE A 145 -1.49 -3.73 12.93
N GLN A 146 -1.17 -4.63 13.83
CA GLN A 146 -0.13 -4.43 14.83
C GLN A 146 1.25 -4.70 14.23
N ALA A 147 2.28 -4.02 14.72
CA ALA A 147 3.66 -4.38 14.43
C ALA A 147 3.93 -5.84 14.84
N GLY A 148 4.58 -6.59 13.96
CA GLY A 148 4.82 -8.03 14.15
C GLY A 148 3.76 -8.94 13.54
N GLU A 149 2.56 -8.46 13.26
CA GLU A 149 1.58 -9.25 12.49
C GLU A 149 2.11 -9.61 11.11
N SER A 150 1.78 -10.80 10.66
CA SER A 150 2.23 -11.34 9.37
C SER A 150 1.15 -12.19 8.71
N THR A 151 1.17 -12.23 7.37
CA THR A 151 0.30 -13.10 6.60
C THR A 151 1.00 -13.61 5.35
N ARG A 152 0.55 -14.75 4.83
CA ARG A 152 1.00 -15.26 3.52
C ARG A 152 0.54 -14.31 2.41
N TYR A 153 1.43 -14.04 1.48
CA TYR A 153 1.19 -13.27 0.28
C TYR A 153 1.51 -14.10 -0.95
N SER A 154 0.51 -14.36 -1.77
CA SER A 154 0.64 -15.13 -3.01
C SER A 154 0.48 -14.21 -4.19
N LEU A 155 1.40 -14.29 -5.14
CA LEU A 155 1.41 -13.49 -6.35
C LEU A 155 1.55 -14.40 -7.57
N ALA A 156 0.69 -14.20 -8.57
CA ALA A 156 0.81 -14.85 -9.88
C ALA A 156 0.89 -13.79 -10.97
N TYR A 157 1.81 -13.96 -11.92
CA TYR A 157 2.06 -13.01 -13.01
C TYR A 157 2.60 -13.74 -14.25
N PRO A 158 2.50 -13.12 -15.46
CA PRO A 158 3.06 -13.68 -16.67
C PRO A 158 4.59 -13.81 -16.58
N GLU A 159 5.14 -14.90 -17.11
CA GLU A 159 6.57 -15.20 -17.07
C GLU A 159 7.42 -14.12 -17.75
N GLU A 160 6.95 -13.59 -18.86
CA GLU A 160 7.58 -12.53 -19.64
C GLU A 160 7.76 -11.21 -18.87
N HIS A 161 6.97 -11.00 -17.82
CA HIS A 161 7.07 -9.82 -16.93
C HIS A 161 7.85 -10.09 -15.63
N SER A 162 8.46 -11.29 -15.47
CA SER A 162 9.09 -11.72 -14.23
C SER A 162 10.14 -10.74 -13.74
N GLN A 163 11.07 -10.34 -14.59
CA GLN A 163 12.18 -9.46 -14.20
C GLN A 163 11.67 -8.13 -13.61
N MET A 164 10.71 -7.49 -14.28
CA MET A 164 10.17 -6.20 -13.81
C MET A 164 9.38 -6.35 -12.52
N ILE A 165 8.56 -7.40 -12.42
CA ILE A 165 7.75 -7.66 -11.22
C ILE A 165 8.65 -7.98 -10.02
N GLU A 166 9.68 -8.82 -10.19
CA GLU A 166 10.59 -9.20 -9.12
C GLU A 166 11.45 -8.03 -8.65
N THR A 167 11.91 -7.19 -9.58
CA THR A 167 12.60 -5.95 -9.23
C THR A 167 11.68 -4.99 -8.47
N ALA A 168 10.42 -4.84 -8.92
CA ALA A 168 9.44 -4.03 -8.21
C ALA A 168 9.12 -4.57 -6.81
N LEU A 169 9.03 -5.89 -6.66
CA LEU A 169 8.87 -6.55 -5.35
C LEU A 169 10.08 -6.32 -4.44
N ALA A 170 11.30 -6.39 -4.98
CA ALA A 170 12.51 -6.13 -4.21
C ALA A 170 12.57 -4.68 -3.70
N LEU A 171 12.14 -3.71 -4.51
CA LEU A 171 12.01 -2.30 -4.10
C LEU A 171 10.88 -2.13 -3.06
N MET A 172 9.74 -2.76 -3.31
CA MET A 172 8.60 -2.76 -2.39
C MET A 172 8.97 -3.34 -1.02
N ASN A 173 9.78 -4.41 -1.00
CA ASN A 173 10.28 -5.02 0.24
C ASN A 173 11.20 -4.08 1.03
N ARG A 174 12.03 -3.28 0.34
CA ARG A 174 13.00 -2.41 0.99
C ARG A 174 12.43 -1.07 1.44
N PHE A 175 11.48 -0.54 0.68
CA PHE A 175 11.02 0.85 0.83
C PHE A 175 9.49 0.96 0.93
N GLY A 176 8.78 -0.17 0.86
CA GLY A 176 7.32 -0.17 0.85
C GLY A 176 6.72 0.18 2.20
N THR A 177 5.68 1.01 2.14
CA THR A 177 4.82 1.32 3.26
C THR A 177 3.38 1.36 2.78
N VAL A 178 2.42 0.87 3.56
CA VAL A 178 1.01 0.81 3.16
C VAL A 178 0.08 1.40 4.21
N GLY A 179 -1.03 1.97 3.76
CA GLY A 179 -2.08 2.46 4.63
C GLY A 179 -2.03 3.96 4.91
N GLY A 180 -2.82 4.38 5.88
CA GLY A 180 -2.90 5.78 6.30
C GLY A 180 -1.59 6.26 6.90
N ARG A 181 -1.18 7.49 6.54
CA ARG A 181 0.07 8.11 7.00
C ARG A 181 1.34 7.30 6.71
N SER A 182 1.33 6.49 5.66
CA SER A 182 2.47 5.67 5.26
C SER A 182 3.75 6.49 4.98
N ARG A 183 3.63 7.74 4.51
CA ARG A 183 4.78 8.65 4.34
C ARG A 183 5.49 9.03 5.65
N ASN A 184 4.83 8.83 6.79
CA ASN A 184 5.40 9.08 8.12
C ASN A 184 5.97 7.80 8.76
N GLY A 185 6.21 6.75 7.95
CA GLY A 185 6.79 5.49 8.41
C GLY A 185 5.77 4.47 8.96
N TRP A 186 4.48 4.80 8.99
CA TRP A 186 3.44 3.84 9.36
C TRP A 186 3.23 2.80 8.26
N GLY A 187 2.91 1.56 8.64
CA GLY A 187 2.69 0.47 7.70
C GLY A 187 3.93 0.03 6.94
N SER A 188 5.12 0.21 7.53
CA SER A 188 6.36 -0.38 7.03
C SER A 188 6.34 -1.89 7.18
N PHE A 189 6.76 -2.63 6.15
CA PHE A 189 6.70 -4.09 6.09
C PHE A 189 7.85 -4.67 5.28
N THR A 190 8.08 -5.96 5.45
CA THR A 190 8.95 -6.80 4.61
C THR A 190 8.18 -8.00 4.09
#